data_63202c714aa4c04ae043e25f938ad2ae
#
_entry.id   63202c714aa4c04ae043e25f938ad2ae
#
_cell.length_a   1.000
_cell.length_b   1.000
_cell.length_c   1.000
_cell.angle_alpha   90.00
_cell.angle_beta   90.00
_cell.angle_gamma   90.00
#
_symmetry.space_group_name_H-M   'P 1'
#
loop_
_entity.id
_entity.type
_entity.pdbx_description
1 polymer ?
#
loop_
_entity_poly.entity_id
_entity_poly.type
_entity_poly.pdbx_seq_one_letter_code
_entity_poly.pdbx_strand_id
1 'polypeptide(L)'
;MENRTASRIDQGHSTDTLAAAGCAVSGHYYDRRRVVFIVLAAWFLCCGNKRLGYRVGFAFLASAVVNPLLKNSFRIERPIGVEGIESQRLHTATGYAFPSGHTQGATAFWTGMMTYVRRRWMYLLGTALIFLVALSRMYLGVHWPSDVIGGVAA
;
A
#
# COMPACT_ATOMS: atom_id res chain seq x y z
N MET A 1 -24.43 -12.36 -42.26
CA MET A 1 -24.23 -11.17 -41.43
C MET A 1 -24.54 -11.41 -39.93
N GLU A 2 -25.09 -12.55 -39.58
CA GLU A 2 -25.59 -12.89 -38.22
C GLU A 2 -24.53 -13.34 -37.20
N ASN A 3 -23.37 -13.76 -37.65
CA ASN A 3 -22.35 -14.39 -36.78
C ASN A 3 -21.38 -13.41 -36.10
N ARG A 4 -21.40 -12.11 -36.44
CA ARG A 4 -20.53 -11.10 -35.80
C ARG A 4 -21.16 -10.43 -34.58
N THR A 5 -22.48 -10.47 -34.45
CA THR A 5 -23.20 -9.83 -33.33
C THR A 5 -23.18 -10.73 -32.08
N ALA A 6 -23.29 -12.05 -32.25
CA ALA A 6 -23.25 -13.01 -31.16
C ALA A 6 -21.88 -13.04 -30.44
N SER A 7 -20.77 -12.96 -31.20
CA SER A 7 -19.42 -12.96 -30.63
C SER A 7 -19.08 -11.69 -29.83
N ARG A 8 -19.73 -10.56 -30.15
CA ARG A 8 -19.51 -9.29 -29.45
C ARG A 8 -20.26 -9.22 -28.13
N ILE A 9 -21.42 -9.87 -28.03
CA ILE A 9 -22.21 -9.94 -26.78
C ILE A 9 -21.55 -10.86 -25.77
N ASP A 10 -20.95 -11.97 -26.23
CA ASP A 10 -20.28 -12.94 -25.37
C ASP A 10 -18.97 -12.39 -24.79
N GLN A 11 -18.23 -11.58 -25.56
CA GLN A 11 -17.01 -10.91 -25.07
C GLN A 11 -17.33 -9.81 -24.03
N GLY A 12 -18.44 -9.09 -24.16
CA GLY A 12 -18.87 -8.09 -23.18
C GLY A 12 -19.22 -8.72 -21.82
N HIS A 13 -19.96 -9.81 -21.84
CA HIS A 13 -20.40 -10.51 -20.63
C HIS A 13 -19.23 -11.17 -19.89
N SER A 14 -18.24 -11.68 -20.62
CA SER A 14 -17.03 -12.29 -20.08
C SER A 14 -16.11 -11.27 -19.41
N THR A 15 -15.96 -10.07 -20.00
CA THR A 15 -15.12 -8.99 -19.44
C THR A 15 -15.73 -8.38 -18.18
N ASP A 16 -17.05 -8.24 -18.13
CA ASP A 16 -17.74 -7.71 -16.94
C ASP A 16 -17.67 -8.67 -15.75
N THR A 17 -17.77 -9.99 -16.03
CA THR A 17 -17.64 -11.02 -14.97
C THR A 17 -16.20 -11.10 -14.43
N LEU A 18 -15.20 -10.96 -15.29
CA LEU A 18 -13.79 -10.94 -14.90
C LEU A 18 -13.44 -9.65 -14.13
N ALA A 19 -14.01 -8.52 -14.51
CA ALA A 19 -13.84 -7.26 -13.82
C ALA A 19 -14.51 -7.29 -12.42
N ALA A 20 -15.71 -7.86 -12.33
CA ALA A 20 -16.42 -8.05 -11.06
C ALA A 20 -15.69 -9.03 -10.12
N ALA A 21 -15.17 -10.14 -10.65
CA ALA A 21 -14.37 -11.09 -9.90
C ALA A 21 -13.04 -10.47 -9.43
N GLY A 22 -12.38 -9.69 -10.28
CA GLY A 22 -11.16 -8.93 -9.93
C GLY A 22 -11.42 -7.91 -8.83
N CYS A 23 -12.56 -7.22 -8.86
CA CYS A 23 -12.97 -6.26 -7.84
C CYS A 23 -13.27 -6.96 -6.50
N ALA A 24 -13.95 -8.11 -6.51
CA ALA A 24 -14.24 -8.90 -5.32
C ALA A 24 -12.97 -9.48 -4.69
N VAL A 25 -12.03 -9.99 -5.49
CA VAL A 25 -10.74 -10.52 -5.01
C VAL A 25 -9.86 -9.40 -4.43
N SER A 26 -9.84 -8.22 -5.05
CA SER A 26 -9.08 -7.09 -4.53
C SER A 26 -9.66 -6.53 -3.23
N GLY A 27 -10.99 -6.52 -3.07
CA GLY A 27 -11.66 -6.15 -1.84
C GLY A 27 -11.32 -7.10 -0.68
N HIS A 28 -11.30 -8.40 -0.93
CA HIS A 28 -10.97 -9.43 0.09
C HIS A 28 -9.49 -9.41 0.50
N TYR A 29 -8.59 -9.13 -0.45
CA TYR A 29 -7.15 -8.99 -0.18
C TYR A 29 -6.83 -7.74 0.66
N TYR A 30 -7.54 -6.64 0.43
CA TYR A 30 -7.37 -5.41 1.21
C TYR A 30 -7.84 -5.58 2.66
N ASP A 31 -8.87 -6.38 2.88
CA ASP A 31 -9.44 -6.65 4.20
C ASP A 31 -8.48 -7.48 5.08
N ARG A 32 -7.86 -8.52 4.55
CA ARG A 32 -6.90 -9.36 5.30
C ARG A 32 -5.71 -8.58 5.84
N ARG A 33 -5.18 -7.60 5.12
CA ARG A 33 -4.07 -6.76 5.60
C ARG A 33 -4.50 -5.86 6.76
N ARG A 34 -5.68 -5.26 6.67
CA ARG A 34 -6.22 -4.44 7.75
C ARG A 34 -6.40 -5.27 9.02
N VAL A 35 -6.93 -6.48 8.90
CA VAL A 35 -7.09 -7.39 10.03
C VAL A 35 -5.76 -7.71 10.70
N VAL A 36 -4.70 -8.01 9.96
CA VAL A 36 -3.37 -8.28 10.52
C VAL A 36 -2.85 -7.07 11.31
N PHE A 37 -2.96 -5.86 10.77
CA PHE A 37 -2.52 -4.65 11.47
C PHE A 37 -3.37 -4.34 12.69
N ILE A 38 -4.68 -4.55 12.62
CA ILE A 38 -5.59 -4.39 13.77
C ILE A 38 -5.25 -5.41 14.86
N VAL A 39 -5.03 -6.67 14.50
CA VAL A 39 -4.64 -7.73 15.44
C VAL A 39 -3.29 -7.45 16.08
N LEU A 40 -2.29 -7.02 15.30
CA LEU A 40 -0.98 -6.62 15.84
C LEU A 40 -1.11 -5.42 16.78
N ALA A 41 -1.86 -4.40 16.40
CA ALA A 41 -2.10 -3.23 17.25
C ALA A 41 -2.83 -3.63 18.53
N ALA A 42 -3.87 -4.45 18.45
CA ALA A 42 -4.60 -4.98 19.61
C ALA A 42 -3.71 -5.83 20.50
N TRP A 43 -2.86 -6.69 19.94
CA TRP A 43 -1.90 -7.48 20.70
C TRP A 43 -0.89 -6.63 21.45
N PHE A 44 -0.33 -5.60 20.81
CA PHE A 44 0.55 -4.63 21.49
C PHE A 44 -0.16 -3.84 22.58
N LEU A 45 -1.45 -3.51 22.39
CA LEU A 45 -2.23 -2.81 23.40
C LEU A 45 -2.61 -3.70 24.60
N CYS A 46 -2.95 -4.97 24.35
CA CYS A 46 -3.45 -5.87 25.38
C CYS A 46 -2.34 -6.65 26.10
N CYS A 47 -1.32 -7.13 25.36
CA CYS A 47 -0.31 -8.06 25.88
C CYS A 47 1.08 -7.45 25.97
N GLY A 48 1.31 -6.28 25.38
CA GLY A 48 2.61 -5.63 25.33
C GLY A 48 2.67 -4.34 26.15
N ASN A 49 3.60 -3.49 25.76
CA ASN A 49 3.73 -2.17 26.38
C ASN A 49 2.72 -1.18 25.80
N LYS A 50 1.72 -0.79 26.60
CA LYS A 50 0.66 0.13 26.21
C LYS A 50 1.16 1.42 25.54
N ARG A 51 2.28 1.97 26.03
CA ARG A 51 2.86 3.20 25.45
C ARG A 51 3.33 2.99 24.01
N LEU A 52 3.91 1.82 23.71
CA LEU A 52 4.30 1.46 22.35
C LEU A 52 3.07 1.27 21.48
N GLY A 53 2.08 0.51 21.95
CA GLY A 53 0.84 0.27 21.23
C GLY A 53 0.12 1.56 20.84
N TYR A 54 -0.01 2.52 21.74
CA TYR A 54 -0.61 3.82 21.44
C TYR A 54 0.19 4.62 20.41
N ARG A 55 1.52 4.67 20.51
CA ARG A 55 2.36 5.42 19.57
C ARG A 55 2.31 4.84 18.16
N VAL A 56 2.53 3.53 18.03
CA VAL A 56 2.51 2.85 16.74
C VAL A 56 1.10 2.86 16.15
N GLY A 57 0.09 2.57 16.97
CA GLY A 57 -1.31 2.57 16.55
C GLY A 57 -1.77 3.95 16.07
N PHE A 58 -1.44 5.01 16.81
CA PHE A 58 -1.79 6.38 16.40
C PHE A 58 -1.08 6.80 15.11
N ALA A 59 0.23 6.53 14.99
CA ALA A 59 0.98 6.84 13.78
C ALA A 59 0.43 6.09 12.56
N PHE A 60 0.05 4.83 12.74
CA PHE A 60 -0.55 4.04 11.67
C PHE A 60 -1.95 4.52 11.27
N LEU A 61 -2.81 4.87 12.25
CA LEU A 61 -4.13 5.42 11.98
C LEU A 61 -4.02 6.79 11.30
N ALA A 62 -3.13 7.66 11.77
CA ALA A 62 -2.88 8.95 11.14
C ALA A 62 -2.43 8.75 9.67
N SER A 63 -1.47 7.85 9.43
CA SER A 63 -1.03 7.47 8.10
C SER A 63 -2.18 6.96 7.22
N ALA A 64 -3.08 6.14 7.77
CA ALA A 64 -4.23 5.59 7.05
C ALA A 64 -5.25 6.65 6.63
N VAL A 65 -5.34 7.76 7.34
CA VAL A 65 -6.20 8.91 7.01
C VAL A 65 -5.47 9.86 6.05
N VAL A 66 -4.22 10.20 6.33
CA VAL A 66 -3.43 11.16 5.54
C VAL A 66 -3.15 10.63 4.14
N ASN A 67 -2.84 9.35 3.97
CA ASN A 67 -2.51 8.78 2.67
C ASN A 67 -3.61 8.96 1.61
N PRO A 68 -4.89 8.59 1.86
CA PRO A 68 -5.96 8.82 0.89
C PRO A 68 -6.20 10.30 0.61
N LEU A 69 -6.07 11.17 1.61
CA LEU A 69 -6.22 12.62 1.43
C LEU A 69 -5.17 13.16 0.46
N LEU A 70 -3.89 12.82 0.68
CA LEU A 70 -2.81 13.23 -0.21
C LEU A 70 -2.97 12.64 -1.62
N LYS A 71 -3.36 11.36 -1.74
CA LYS A 71 -3.63 10.72 -3.03
C LYS A 71 -4.69 11.46 -3.84
N ASN A 72 -5.80 11.82 -3.20
CA ASN A 72 -6.89 12.53 -3.85
C ASN A 72 -6.55 13.99 -4.17
N SER A 73 -5.63 14.60 -3.42
CA SER A 73 -5.16 15.96 -3.66
C SER A 73 -4.20 16.04 -4.83
N PHE A 74 -3.19 15.16 -4.87
CA PHE A 74 -2.14 15.21 -5.90
C PHE A 74 -2.51 14.49 -7.19
N ARG A 75 -3.31 13.43 -7.15
CA ARG A 75 -3.82 12.66 -8.30
C ARG A 75 -2.75 12.23 -9.31
N ILE A 76 -1.55 11.88 -8.85
CA ILE A 76 -0.45 11.44 -9.71
C ILE A 76 -0.72 10.02 -10.20
N GLU A 77 -0.63 9.81 -11.51
CA GLU A 77 -0.79 8.50 -12.14
C GLU A 77 0.42 7.60 -11.89
N ARG A 78 0.20 6.29 -11.90
CA ARG A 78 1.26 5.31 -11.69
C ARG A 78 2.05 5.08 -12.98
N PRO A 79 3.31 4.58 -12.89
CA PRO A 79 4.13 4.24 -14.05
C PRO A 79 3.67 2.94 -14.76
N ILE A 80 2.38 2.64 -14.73
CA ILE A 80 1.82 1.42 -15.30
C ILE A 80 1.60 1.64 -16.80
N GLY A 81 2.19 0.76 -17.63
CA GLY A 81 2.08 0.85 -19.09
C GLY A 81 3.04 1.84 -19.76
N VAL A 82 3.99 2.40 -19.01
CA VAL A 82 5.08 3.21 -19.56
C VAL A 82 6.10 2.29 -20.23
N GLU A 83 6.53 2.62 -21.46
CA GLU A 83 7.56 1.86 -22.18
C GLU A 83 8.84 1.70 -21.33
N GLY A 84 9.33 0.47 -21.23
CA GLY A 84 10.53 0.14 -20.45
C GLY A 84 10.28 -0.12 -18.96
N ILE A 85 9.04 -0.03 -18.46
CA ILE A 85 8.70 -0.36 -17.08
C ILE A 85 7.78 -1.60 -17.07
N GLU A 86 8.32 -2.72 -16.60
CA GLU A 86 7.52 -3.92 -16.35
C GLU A 86 6.83 -3.81 -14.97
N SER A 87 5.55 -3.41 -14.97
CA SER A 87 4.78 -3.31 -13.74
C SER A 87 4.28 -4.68 -13.29
N GLN A 88 4.72 -5.12 -12.13
CA GLN A 88 4.30 -6.38 -11.50
C GLN A 88 3.22 -6.14 -10.43
N ARG A 89 2.38 -7.17 -10.18
CA ARG A 89 1.34 -7.15 -9.15
C ARG A 89 0.35 -5.98 -9.26
N LEU A 90 -0.13 -5.72 -10.46
CA LEU A 90 -1.09 -4.65 -10.77
C LEU A 90 -2.34 -4.66 -9.87
N HIS A 91 -2.80 -5.85 -9.45
CA HIS A 91 -3.94 -6.03 -8.55
C HIS A 91 -3.77 -5.39 -7.16
N THR A 92 -2.53 -5.08 -6.75
CA THR A 92 -2.24 -4.36 -5.49
C THR A 92 -2.06 -2.86 -5.68
N ALA A 93 -2.00 -2.41 -6.93
CA ALA A 93 -1.69 -1.04 -7.31
C ALA A 93 -2.98 -0.24 -7.57
N THR A 94 -3.85 -0.13 -6.57
CA THR A 94 -5.12 0.62 -6.68
C THR A 94 -4.94 2.11 -6.45
N GLY A 95 -5.71 2.93 -7.19
CA GLY A 95 -5.75 4.39 -7.06
C GLY A 95 -4.45 5.09 -7.46
N TYR A 96 -4.34 6.37 -7.09
CA TYR A 96 -3.22 7.24 -7.43
C TYR A 96 -1.87 6.77 -6.85
N ALA A 97 -0.77 7.21 -7.48
CA ALA A 97 0.58 6.78 -7.12
C ALA A 97 1.07 7.45 -5.83
N PHE A 98 0.98 8.77 -5.74
CA PHE A 98 1.58 9.58 -4.67
C PHE A 98 0.61 9.82 -3.50
N PRO A 99 1.08 9.72 -2.25
CA PRO A 99 2.32 9.10 -1.83
C PRO A 99 2.21 7.57 -1.73
N SER A 100 3.35 6.86 -1.67
CA SER A 100 3.37 5.41 -1.52
C SER A 100 2.88 4.97 -0.14
N GLY A 101 1.70 4.35 -0.10
CA GLY A 101 1.10 3.90 1.16
C GLY A 101 1.88 2.79 1.88
N HIS A 102 2.62 1.94 1.14
CA HIS A 102 3.48 0.93 1.76
C HIS A 102 4.69 1.56 2.43
N THR A 103 5.30 2.54 1.77
CA THR A 103 6.46 3.25 2.33
C THR A 103 6.04 4.09 3.53
N GLN A 104 4.92 4.82 3.43
CA GLN A 104 4.38 5.62 4.54
C GLN A 104 4.05 4.75 5.76
N GLY A 105 3.35 3.63 5.57
CA GLY A 105 3.03 2.71 6.67
C GLY A 105 4.28 2.08 7.31
N ALA A 106 5.28 1.70 6.50
CA ALA A 106 6.56 1.22 7.00
C ALA A 106 7.29 2.30 7.80
N THR A 107 7.32 3.54 7.30
CA THR A 107 7.93 4.69 7.99
C THR A 107 7.23 4.95 9.32
N ALA A 108 5.91 5.03 9.35
CA ALA A 108 5.13 5.23 10.58
C ALA A 108 5.43 4.15 11.63
N PHE A 109 5.44 2.88 11.23
CA PHE A 109 5.72 1.76 12.12
C PHE A 109 7.15 1.80 12.68
N TRP A 110 8.15 1.85 11.78
CA TRP A 110 9.55 1.78 12.20
C TRP A 110 9.99 3.02 12.96
N THR A 111 9.50 4.21 12.62
CA THR A 111 9.76 5.43 13.39
C THR A 111 9.17 5.33 14.80
N GLY A 112 7.96 4.78 14.93
CA GLY A 112 7.37 4.48 16.23
C GLY A 112 8.25 3.54 17.09
N MET A 113 8.77 2.47 16.47
CA MET A 113 9.70 1.54 17.13
C MET A 113 11.03 2.19 17.51
N MET A 114 11.64 2.95 16.60
CA MET A 114 12.91 3.65 16.82
C MET A 114 12.79 4.65 18.00
N THR A 115 11.72 5.44 18.03
CA THR A 115 11.49 6.43 19.11
C THR A 115 11.18 5.79 20.46
N TYR A 116 10.68 4.56 20.47
CA TYR A 116 10.42 3.79 21.69
C TYR A 116 11.68 3.11 22.20
N VAL A 117 12.39 2.33 21.37
CA VAL A 117 13.55 1.52 21.77
C VAL A 117 14.79 2.37 22.03
N ARG A 118 14.97 3.47 21.29
CA ARG A 118 16.07 4.44 21.43
C ARG A 118 17.48 3.82 21.46
N ARG A 119 17.68 2.71 20.73
CA ARG A 119 18.98 2.04 20.59
C ARG A 119 19.52 2.22 19.19
N ARG A 120 20.82 2.43 19.02
CA ARG A 120 21.48 2.64 17.71
C ARG A 120 21.15 1.55 16.69
N TRP A 121 21.17 0.29 17.11
CA TRP A 121 20.83 -0.83 16.24
C TRP A 121 19.38 -0.77 15.70
N MET A 122 18.43 -0.26 16.50
CA MET A 122 17.03 -0.10 16.07
C MET A 122 16.90 0.98 15.01
N TYR A 123 17.65 2.07 15.11
CA TYR A 123 17.68 3.10 14.06
C TYR A 123 18.25 2.55 12.76
N LEU A 124 19.35 1.79 12.83
CA LEU A 124 19.93 1.15 11.65
C LEU A 124 18.97 0.14 11.01
N LEU A 125 18.40 -0.75 11.81
CA LEU A 125 17.43 -1.74 11.34
C LEU A 125 16.18 -1.09 10.74
N GLY A 126 15.56 -0.15 11.45
CA GLY A 126 14.35 0.52 11.00
C GLY A 126 14.56 1.30 9.69
N THR A 127 15.65 2.05 9.60
CA THR A 127 16.00 2.78 8.37
C THR A 127 16.27 1.82 7.21
N ALA A 128 17.00 0.73 7.44
CA ALA A 128 17.25 -0.28 6.41
C ALA A 128 15.95 -0.92 5.90
N LEU A 129 15.01 -1.23 6.80
CA LEU A 129 13.74 -1.85 6.42
C LEU A 129 12.81 -0.87 5.69
N ILE A 130 12.76 0.41 6.09
CA ILE A 130 12.06 1.46 5.35
C ILE A 130 12.63 1.55 3.93
N PHE A 131 13.96 1.60 3.81
CA PHE A 131 14.63 1.67 2.52
C PHE A 131 14.36 0.44 1.63
N LEU A 132 14.40 -0.77 2.19
CA LEU A 132 14.07 -2.00 1.47
C LEU A 132 12.61 -2.02 0.98
N VAL A 133 11.67 -1.55 1.80
CA VAL A 133 10.28 -1.40 1.37
C VAL A 133 10.19 -0.39 0.24
N ALA A 134 10.86 0.76 0.36
CA ALA A 134 10.92 1.80 -0.66
C ALA A 134 11.44 1.25 -1.99
N LEU A 135 12.60 0.58 -1.99
CA LEU A 135 13.19 -0.06 -3.17
C LEU A 135 12.25 -1.10 -3.77
N SER A 136 11.60 -1.92 -2.95
CA SER A 136 10.69 -2.95 -3.43
C SER A 136 9.51 -2.36 -4.22
N ARG A 137 9.03 -1.15 -3.87
CA ARG A 137 7.93 -0.49 -4.60
C ARG A 137 8.36 0.06 -5.95
N MET A 138 9.59 0.57 -6.04
CA MET A 138 10.19 0.99 -7.31
C MET A 138 10.51 -0.22 -8.20
N TYR A 139 11.11 -1.28 -7.62
CA TYR A 139 11.43 -2.51 -8.35
C TYR A 139 10.18 -3.19 -8.98
N LEU A 140 9.05 -3.15 -8.28
CA LEU A 140 7.78 -3.67 -8.80
C LEU A 140 7.16 -2.78 -9.90
N GLY A 141 7.76 -1.65 -10.25
CA GLY A 141 7.26 -0.74 -11.28
C GLY A 141 5.88 -0.14 -10.98
N VAL A 142 5.51 0.00 -9.71
CA VAL A 142 4.16 0.48 -9.30
C VAL A 142 4.17 1.88 -8.67
N HIS A 143 5.35 2.42 -8.42
CA HIS A 143 5.55 3.76 -7.84
C HIS A 143 6.76 4.47 -8.44
N TRP A 144 6.64 5.78 -8.60
CA TRP A 144 7.75 6.65 -8.92
C TRP A 144 8.67 6.85 -7.71
N PRO A 145 9.96 7.20 -7.91
CA PRO A 145 10.85 7.59 -6.81
C PRO A 145 10.27 8.72 -5.93
N SER A 146 9.60 9.69 -6.54
CA SER A 146 8.90 10.78 -5.85
C SER A 146 7.81 10.30 -4.89
N ASP A 147 7.05 9.25 -5.29
CA ASP A 147 5.98 8.68 -4.46
C ASP A 147 6.53 8.04 -3.19
N VAL A 148 7.69 7.41 -3.34
CA VAL A 148 8.38 6.74 -2.24
C VAL A 148 8.96 7.77 -1.27
N ILE A 149 9.62 8.82 -1.78
CA ILE A 149 10.12 9.95 -0.98
C ILE A 149 8.96 10.63 -0.24
N GLY A 150 7.86 10.91 -0.95
CA GLY A 150 6.65 11.45 -0.34
C GLY A 150 6.06 10.54 0.74
N GLY A 151 6.14 9.21 0.55
CA GLY A 151 5.71 8.24 1.55
C GLY A 151 6.59 8.18 2.80
N VAL A 152 7.87 8.55 2.70
CA VAL A 152 8.77 8.69 3.87
C VAL A 152 8.51 9.99 4.62
N ALA A 153 8.17 11.06 3.89
CA ALA A 153 8.01 12.40 4.46
C ALA A 153 6.63 12.64 5.11
N ALA A 154 5.61 11.90 4.66
CA ALA A 154 4.22 12.03 5.12
C ALA A 154 3.90 11.13 6.33
#